data_324a6aee7c0b64f6acac87876313fe08
#
_entry.id   324a6aee7c0b64f6acac87876313fe08
#
_cell.length_a   1.000
_cell.length_b   1.000
_cell.length_c   1.000
_cell.angle_alpha   90.00
_cell.angle_beta   90.00
_cell.angle_gamma   90.00
#
_symmetry.space_group_name_H-M   'P 1'
#
loop_
_entity.id
_entity.type
_entity.pdbx_description
1 polymer ?
#
loop_
_entity_poly.entity_id
_entity_poly.type
_entity_poly.pdbx_seq_one_letter_code
_entity_poly.pdbx_strand_id
1 'polypeptide(L)'
;IVDNECIAIHDSQDMDAMANIGTLPSGAPLLINKIAANADLLVSEGFIETHFFAGFSGGRKSILPGVSSKVTVLGNHCSKFIDSPYSRTGILEGNPIHKDMIAASKMAHQKYIVNVIIDADKKVVHAVAGDAIEAHAAGCKFLQDYCQVVPKKAADIAISTNGGYPLDQNMYQSVKGMTAAEAAAKDDGILIMVSNCGDGHGGEGFYEALKNCSSPADLMAEILKVPQDQTKPDQWEYQIQCRILMQHKVIYVMCEEHRKMAQEMGFTVANDVNEALEMAIKEK
;
A
#
# COMPACT_ATOMS: atom_id res chain seq x y z
N ILE A 1 -28.62 -8.36 -12.24
CA ILE A 1 -27.63 -8.99 -13.14
C ILE A 1 -27.28 -7.93 -14.17
N VAL A 2 -26.01 -7.53 -14.23
CA VAL A 2 -25.52 -6.55 -15.20
C VAL A 2 -25.19 -7.31 -16.49
N ASP A 3 -25.58 -6.74 -17.63
CA ASP A 3 -25.19 -7.27 -18.93
C ASP A 3 -23.67 -7.15 -19.11
N ASN A 4 -23.02 -8.22 -19.55
CA ASN A 4 -21.57 -8.24 -19.77
C ASN A 4 -21.10 -7.18 -20.78
N GLU A 5 -21.96 -6.76 -21.71
CA GLU A 5 -21.68 -5.67 -22.66
C GLU A 5 -21.56 -4.30 -21.97
N CYS A 6 -22.05 -4.17 -20.73
CA CYS A 6 -21.94 -2.96 -19.92
C CYS A 6 -20.70 -2.97 -18.98
N ILE A 7 -19.86 -4.01 -19.02
CA ILE A 7 -18.68 -4.14 -18.17
C ILE A 7 -17.44 -3.83 -19.00
N ALA A 8 -16.67 -2.83 -18.56
CA ALA A 8 -15.36 -2.52 -19.12
C ALA A 8 -14.27 -2.70 -18.04
N ILE A 9 -13.22 -3.44 -18.40
CA ILE A 9 -12.05 -3.60 -17.54
C ILE A 9 -11.08 -2.48 -17.87
N HIS A 10 -10.65 -1.73 -16.83
CA HIS A 10 -9.68 -0.66 -17.00
C HIS A 10 -8.27 -1.23 -17.21
N ASP A 11 -7.59 -0.74 -18.27
CA ASP A 11 -6.17 -0.94 -18.50
C ASP A 11 -5.44 0.39 -18.31
N SER A 12 -4.62 0.49 -17.27
CA SER A 12 -3.85 1.70 -16.94
C SER A 12 -2.77 2.07 -17.96
N GLN A 13 -2.43 1.17 -18.86
CA GLN A 13 -1.42 1.35 -19.91
C GLN A 13 -2.01 1.74 -21.27
N ASP A 14 -3.31 1.54 -21.47
CA ASP A 14 -4.02 1.95 -22.69
C ASP A 14 -4.24 3.47 -22.69
N MET A 15 -3.26 4.20 -23.21
CA MET A 15 -3.31 5.67 -23.27
C MET A 15 -4.40 6.20 -24.21
N ASP A 16 -4.83 5.41 -25.20
CA ASP A 16 -5.92 5.78 -26.10
C ASP A 16 -7.27 5.76 -25.38
N ALA A 17 -7.40 4.95 -24.33
CA ALA A 17 -8.59 4.92 -23.49
C ALA A 17 -8.60 6.04 -22.41
N MET A 18 -7.54 6.84 -22.28
CA MET A 18 -7.43 7.89 -21.25
C MET A 18 -7.89 9.26 -21.74
N ALA A 19 -8.45 10.04 -20.83
CA ALA A 19 -8.72 11.47 -20.97
C ALA A 19 -7.87 12.24 -19.95
N ASN A 20 -7.21 13.29 -20.40
CA ASN A 20 -6.57 14.24 -19.48
C ASN A 20 -7.62 15.22 -18.96
N ILE A 21 -7.92 15.15 -17.68
CA ILE A 21 -8.92 16.01 -17.04
C ILE A 21 -8.30 17.10 -16.15
N GLY A 22 -6.98 17.24 -16.19
CA GLY A 22 -6.27 18.34 -15.52
C GLY A 22 -4.95 17.94 -14.88
N THR A 23 -4.50 18.75 -13.91
CA THR A 23 -3.24 18.57 -13.20
C THR A 23 -3.50 18.47 -11.71
N LEU A 24 -2.91 17.47 -11.06
CA LEU A 24 -2.99 17.25 -9.62
C LEU A 24 -2.20 18.31 -8.84
N PRO A 25 -2.48 18.52 -7.54
CA PRO A 25 -1.68 19.42 -6.69
C PRO A 25 -0.19 19.12 -6.67
N SER A 26 0.20 17.87 -6.90
CA SER A 26 1.60 17.45 -7.04
C SER A 26 2.29 17.92 -8.32
N GLY A 27 1.53 18.39 -9.31
CA GLY A 27 2.01 18.69 -10.65
C GLY A 27 1.89 17.53 -11.65
N ALA A 28 1.52 16.32 -11.20
CA ALA A 28 1.31 15.19 -12.09
C ALA A 28 0.03 15.37 -12.94
N PRO A 29 0.00 14.92 -14.21
CA PRO A 29 -1.21 14.96 -15.01
C PRO A 29 -2.25 13.98 -14.46
N LEU A 30 -3.52 14.36 -14.49
CA LEU A 30 -4.63 13.48 -14.14
C LEU A 30 -5.24 12.91 -15.42
N LEU A 31 -4.81 11.72 -15.75
CA LEU A 31 -5.27 10.92 -16.88
C LEU A 31 -6.15 9.79 -16.34
N ILE A 32 -7.44 9.81 -16.64
CA ILE A 32 -8.38 8.77 -16.21
C ILE A 32 -9.08 8.14 -17.42
N ASN A 33 -9.65 6.95 -17.21
CA ASN A 33 -10.41 6.27 -18.25
C ASN A 33 -11.53 7.16 -18.81
N LYS A 34 -11.65 7.24 -20.12
CA LYS A 34 -12.67 8.05 -20.84
C LYS A 34 -14.10 7.71 -20.43
N ILE A 35 -14.38 6.46 -20.09
CA ILE A 35 -15.71 6.05 -19.62
C ILE A 35 -16.05 6.79 -18.32
N ALA A 36 -15.10 6.82 -17.37
CA ALA A 36 -15.28 7.53 -16.12
C ALA A 36 -15.31 9.06 -16.32
N ALA A 37 -14.43 9.60 -17.18
CA ALA A 37 -14.35 11.02 -17.46
C ALA A 37 -15.62 11.59 -18.12
N ASN A 38 -16.33 10.80 -18.92
CA ASN A 38 -17.51 11.20 -19.65
C ASN A 38 -18.83 10.74 -19.00
N ALA A 39 -18.78 10.16 -17.81
CA ALA A 39 -19.99 9.69 -17.13
C ALA A 39 -20.84 10.87 -16.65
N ASP A 40 -22.15 10.86 -16.95
CA ASP A 40 -23.11 11.85 -16.43
C ASP A 40 -23.25 11.77 -14.91
N LEU A 41 -23.11 10.57 -14.35
CA LEU A 41 -23.11 10.30 -12.91
C LEU A 41 -22.04 9.26 -12.60
N LEU A 42 -20.99 9.68 -11.91
CA LEU A 42 -19.91 8.80 -11.47
C LEU A 42 -20.13 8.38 -10.01
N VAL A 43 -20.45 7.10 -9.83
CA VAL A 43 -20.61 6.44 -8.52
C VAL A 43 -19.57 5.36 -8.41
N SER A 44 -19.02 5.15 -7.23
CA SER A 44 -18.12 4.03 -6.98
C SER A 44 -18.53 3.21 -5.77
N GLU A 45 -18.25 1.93 -5.84
CA GLU A 45 -18.42 0.99 -4.75
C GLU A 45 -17.07 0.38 -4.35
N GLY A 46 -17.00 -0.16 -3.16
CA GLY A 46 -15.80 -0.80 -2.65
C GLY A 46 -15.83 -0.97 -1.14
N PHE A 47 -14.65 -1.19 -0.56
CA PHE A 47 -14.52 -1.32 0.89
C PHE A 47 -13.44 -0.38 1.45
N ILE A 48 -13.61 -0.02 2.72
CA ILE A 48 -12.66 0.80 3.47
C ILE A 48 -11.88 -0.12 4.40
N GLU A 49 -10.57 -0.11 4.24
CA GLU A 49 -9.59 -0.73 5.12
C GLU A 49 -8.40 0.20 5.33
N THR A 50 -7.53 -0.07 6.28
CA THR A 50 -6.29 0.68 6.44
C THR A 50 -5.35 0.43 5.26
N HIS A 51 -4.56 1.46 4.89
CA HIS A 51 -3.61 1.36 3.78
C HIS A 51 -2.26 1.95 4.20
N PHE A 52 -1.20 1.20 4.01
CA PHE A 52 0.12 1.43 4.59
C PHE A 52 0.84 2.73 4.18
N PHE A 53 0.42 3.40 3.09
CA PHE A 53 0.90 4.74 2.74
C PHE A 53 -0.20 5.74 2.36
N ALA A 54 -1.37 5.28 1.87
CA ALA A 54 -2.47 6.18 1.51
C ALA A 54 -3.45 6.45 2.68
N GLY A 55 -3.13 5.95 3.86
CA GLY A 55 -3.96 6.01 5.05
C GLY A 55 -5.08 4.96 5.05
N PHE A 56 -6.01 5.06 4.12
CA PHE A 56 -7.14 4.14 3.94
C PHE A 56 -7.41 3.86 2.47
N SER A 57 -8.04 2.71 2.18
CA SER A 57 -8.62 2.36 0.89
C SER A 57 -10.02 2.96 0.70
N GLY A 58 -10.71 2.61 -0.38
CA GLY A 58 -12.07 3.06 -0.69
C GLY A 58 -12.16 4.52 -1.14
N GLY A 59 -13.39 4.97 -1.38
CA GLY A 59 -13.74 6.34 -1.76
C GLY A 59 -12.95 6.86 -2.96
N ARG A 60 -12.19 7.94 -2.75
CA ARG A 60 -11.33 8.58 -3.75
C ARG A 60 -10.33 7.66 -4.45
N LYS A 61 -9.99 6.50 -3.86
CA LYS A 61 -9.08 5.53 -4.49
C LYS A 61 -9.70 4.84 -5.70
N SER A 62 -11.00 4.83 -5.84
CA SER A 62 -11.66 4.34 -7.06
C SER A 62 -11.30 5.17 -8.29
N ILE A 63 -10.91 6.44 -8.11
CA ILE A 63 -10.43 7.32 -9.17
C ILE A 63 -8.91 7.19 -9.31
N LEU A 64 -8.16 7.45 -8.24
CA LEU A 64 -6.70 7.36 -8.20
C LEU A 64 -6.27 6.39 -7.09
N PRO A 65 -5.75 5.21 -7.41
CA PRO A 65 -5.31 4.71 -8.73
C PRO A 65 -6.40 4.06 -9.60
N GLY A 66 -7.60 3.77 -9.11
CA GLY A 66 -8.55 2.79 -9.63
C GLY A 66 -8.85 2.85 -11.13
N VAL A 67 -9.11 4.05 -11.69
CA VAL A 67 -9.37 4.25 -13.13
C VAL A 67 -8.38 5.23 -13.76
N SER A 68 -7.24 5.47 -13.09
CA SER A 68 -6.19 6.36 -13.57
C SER A 68 -5.14 5.64 -14.40
N SER A 69 -4.48 6.37 -15.30
CA SER A 69 -3.35 5.84 -16.07
C SER A 69 -2.16 5.52 -15.17
N LYS A 70 -1.30 4.62 -15.64
CA LYS A 70 0.00 4.33 -15.01
C LYS A 70 0.84 5.60 -14.79
N VAL A 71 0.81 6.55 -15.72
CA VAL A 71 1.53 7.84 -15.60
C VAL A 71 1.06 8.63 -14.39
N THR A 72 -0.26 8.77 -14.20
CA THR A 72 -0.84 9.44 -13.04
C THR A 72 -0.51 8.72 -11.73
N VAL A 73 -0.61 7.39 -11.73
CA VAL A 73 -0.30 6.57 -10.55
C VAL A 73 1.16 6.73 -10.14
N LEU A 74 2.10 6.63 -11.08
CA LEU A 74 3.54 6.81 -10.80
C LEU A 74 3.83 8.21 -10.26
N GLY A 75 3.21 9.25 -10.84
CA GLY A 75 3.35 10.62 -10.34
C GLY A 75 2.86 10.81 -8.90
N ASN A 76 1.75 10.15 -8.52
CA ASN A 76 1.22 10.18 -7.15
C ASN A 76 2.05 9.32 -6.18
N HIS A 77 2.63 8.20 -6.63
CA HIS A 77 3.42 7.28 -5.81
C HIS A 77 4.93 7.60 -5.85
N CYS A 78 5.30 8.84 -6.14
CA CYS A 78 6.68 9.27 -6.25
C CYS A 78 7.42 9.21 -4.90
N SER A 79 8.75 9.11 -4.96
CA SER A 79 9.61 8.94 -3.79
C SER A 79 9.38 9.98 -2.70
N LYS A 80 9.25 11.25 -3.07
CA LYS A 80 8.98 12.37 -2.16
C LYS A 80 7.69 12.18 -1.36
N PHE A 81 6.65 11.63 -1.98
CA PHE A 81 5.35 11.43 -1.32
C PHE A 81 5.36 10.20 -0.43
N ILE A 82 6.00 9.12 -0.86
CA ILE A 82 6.17 7.91 -0.06
C ILE A 82 7.03 8.17 1.18
N ASP A 83 8.05 9.02 1.05
CA ASP A 83 8.94 9.41 2.16
C ASP A 83 8.26 10.29 3.22
N SER A 84 7.16 10.94 2.89
CA SER A 84 6.44 11.81 3.82
C SER A 84 6.10 11.08 5.12
N PRO A 85 6.34 11.70 6.30
CA PRO A 85 5.95 11.12 7.58
C PRO A 85 4.44 10.93 7.74
N TYR A 86 3.64 11.57 6.89
CA TYR A 86 2.19 11.43 6.87
C TYR A 86 1.72 10.29 5.94
N SER A 87 2.59 9.77 5.07
CA SER A 87 2.26 8.63 4.21
C SER A 87 2.40 7.32 5.00
N ARG A 88 1.48 7.11 5.92
CA ARG A 88 1.44 5.98 6.88
C ARG A 88 0.03 5.44 7.03
N THR A 89 -0.03 4.23 7.59
CA THR A 89 -1.31 3.55 7.88
C THR A 89 -2.21 4.42 8.74
N GLY A 90 -3.47 4.59 8.31
CA GLY A 90 -4.49 5.32 9.07
C GLY A 90 -4.36 6.84 9.06
N ILE A 91 -3.38 7.42 8.35
CA ILE A 91 -3.16 8.87 8.32
C ILE A 91 -3.69 9.47 7.01
N LEU A 92 -4.69 10.33 7.11
CA LEU A 92 -5.24 11.13 6.01
C LEU A 92 -4.78 12.57 6.06
N GLU A 93 -4.83 13.19 7.24
CA GLU A 93 -4.42 14.58 7.41
C GLU A 93 -2.91 14.74 7.17
N GLY A 94 -2.53 15.73 6.38
CA GLY A 94 -1.13 15.96 5.99
C GLY A 94 -0.57 14.99 4.94
N ASN A 95 -1.28 13.91 4.60
CA ASN A 95 -0.82 12.91 3.65
C ASN A 95 -0.87 13.45 2.20
N PRO A 96 0.28 13.64 1.53
CA PRO A 96 0.32 14.21 0.19
C PRO A 96 -0.33 13.31 -0.87
N ILE A 97 -0.26 12.00 -0.70
CA ILE A 97 -0.89 11.00 -1.58
C ILE A 97 -2.41 11.14 -1.50
N HIS A 98 -2.95 11.20 -0.28
CA HIS A 98 -4.38 11.43 -0.06
C HIS A 98 -4.85 12.75 -0.64
N LYS A 99 -4.06 13.82 -0.51
CA LYS A 99 -4.40 15.15 -1.07
C LYS A 99 -4.60 15.10 -2.58
N ASP A 100 -3.72 14.45 -3.31
CA ASP A 100 -3.85 14.25 -4.75
C ASP A 100 -5.08 13.38 -5.09
N MET A 101 -5.32 12.31 -4.33
CA MET A 101 -6.48 11.43 -4.52
C MET A 101 -7.81 12.16 -4.32
N ILE A 102 -7.89 13.07 -3.34
CA ILE A 102 -9.05 13.93 -3.14
C ILE A 102 -9.23 14.90 -4.32
N ALA A 103 -8.15 15.50 -4.80
CA ALA A 103 -8.20 16.37 -5.98
C ALA A 103 -8.68 15.60 -7.21
N ALA A 104 -8.14 14.39 -7.44
CA ALA A 104 -8.57 13.52 -8.54
C ALA A 104 -10.06 13.18 -8.46
N SER A 105 -10.58 12.81 -7.29
CA SER A 105 -12.00 12.54 -7.07
C SER A 105 -12.89 13.73 -7.42
N LYS A 106 -12.49 14.94 -6.96
CA LYS A 106 -13.22 16.20 -7.26
C LYS A 106 -13.19 16.53 -8.75
N MET A 107 -12.03 16.43 -9.40
CA MET A 107 -11.86 16.75 -10.82
C MET A 107 -12.60 15.75 -11.72
N ALA A 108 -12.67 14.48 -11.31
CA ALA A 108 -13.45 13.44 -11.97
C ALA A 108 -14.96 13.54 -11.71
N HIS A 109 -15.40 14.49 -10.90
CA HIS A 109 -16.80 14.63 -10.48
C HIS A 109 -17.40 13.37 -9.86
N GLN A 110 -16.60 12.60 -9.10
CA GLN A 110 -17.11 11.47 -8.32
C GLN A 110 -18.17 11.96 -7.32
N LYS A 111 -19.44 11.66 -7.58
CA LYS A 111 -20.57 12.25 -6.83
C LYS A 111 -20.94 11.45 -5.60
N TYR A 112 -20.84 10.12 -5.69
CA TYR A 112 -21.40 9.24 -4.68
C TYR A 112 -20.56 7.99 -4.51
N ILE A 113 -20.45 7.52 -3.28
CA ILE A 113 -19.83 6.23 -2.98
C ILE A 113 -20.79 5.35 -2.19
N VAL A 114 -20.63 4.04 -2.35
CA VAL A 114 -21.17 3.01 -1.46
C VAL A 114 -19.99 2.16 -1.02
N ASN A 115 -19.56 2.33 0.21
CA ASN A 115 -18.44 1.58 0.74
C ASN A 115 -18.83 0.78 1.98
N VAL A 116 -18.26 -0.41 2.11
CA VAL A 116 -18.44 -1.28 3.27
C VAL A 116 -17.14 -1.44 4.05
N ILE A 117 -17.26 -1.79 5.31
CA ILE A 117 -16.19 -2.25 6.16
C ILE A 117 -16.49 -3.71 6.48
N ILE A 118 -15.51 -4.59 6.29
CA ILE A 118 -15.65 -6.03 6.47
C ILE A 118 -14.72 -6.51 7.58
N ASP A 119 -15.14 -7.55 8.30
CA ASP A 119 -14.32 -8.23 9.30
C ASP A 119 -13.40 -9.31 8.69
N ALA A 120 -12.68 -10.03 9.54
CA ALA A 120 -11.80 -11.12 9.13
C ALA A 120 -12.54 -12.28 8.44
N ASP A 121 -13.82 -12.47 8.74
CA ASP A 121 -14.71 -13.46 8.10
C ASP A 121 -15.33 -12.94 6.80
N LYS A 122 -14.95 -11.74 6.36
CA LYS A 122 -15.49 -11.04 5.18
C LYS A 122 -16.97 -10.68 5.30
N LYS A 123 -17.48 -10.55 6.53
CA LYS A 123 -18.83 -10.08 6.79
C LYS A 123 -18.84 -8.56 6.86
N VAL A 124 -19.88 -7.95 6.31
CA VAL A 124 -20.08 -6.49 6.41
C VAL A 124 -20.42 -6.14 7.85
N VAL A 125 -19.57 -5.35 8.49
CA VAL A 125 -19.77 -4.83 9.85
C VAL A 125 -20.28 -3.39 9.85
N HIS A 126 -20.03 -2.65 8.78
CA HIS A 126 -20.53 -1.29 8.60
C HIS A 126 -20.62 -0.93 7.12
N ALA A 127 -21.52 -0.03 6.78
CA ALA A 127 -21.67 0.52 5.44
C ALA A 127 -21.84 2.03 5.49
N VAL A 128 -21.22 2.72 4.56
CA VAL A 128 -21.38 4.18 4.35
C VAL A 128 -21.76 4.45 2.91
N ALA A 129 -22.63 5.40 2.69
CA ALA A 129 -23.04 5.83 1.37
C ALA A 129 -23.33 7.34 1.38
N GLY A 130 -22.97 8.04 0.31
CA GLY A 130 -23.15 9.49 0.22
C GLY A 130 -22.07 10.19 -0.58
N ASP A 131 -21.85 11.46 -0.31
CA ASP A 131 -20.77 12.26 -0.90
C ASP A 131 -19.43 11.52 -0.82
N ALA A 132 -18.69 11.53 -1.92
CA ALA A 132 -17.48 10.73 -2.05
C ALA A 132 -16.38 11.05 -1.00
N ILE A 133 -16.41 12.23 -0.42
CA ILE A 133 -15.42 12.67 0.57
C ILE A 133 -15.97 12.50 1.98
N GLU A 134 -17.18 12.99 2.24
CA GLU A 134 -17.78 12.96 3.58
C GLU A 134 -18.13 11.53 4.03
N ALA A 135 -18.74 10.73 3.15
CA ALA A 135 -19.04 9.33 3.47
C ALA A 135 -17.76 8.50 3.65
N HIS A 136 -16.72 8.74 2.83
CA HIS A 136 -15.42 8.10 3.02
C HIS A 136 -14.79 8.47 4.37
N ALA A 137 -14.79 9.76 4.73
CA ALA A 137 -14.25 10.22 6.02
C ALA A 137 -15.00 9.59 7.21
N ALA A 138 -16.33 9.49 7.13
CA ALA A 138 -17.15 8.83 8.15
C ALA A 138 -16.79 7.33 8.28
N GLY A 139 -16.62 6.63 7.16
CA GLY A 139 -16.20 5.23 7.15
C GLY A 139 -14.80 5.01 7.72
N CYS A 140 -13.84 5.88 7.37
CA CYS A 140 -12.49 5.85 7.93
C CYS A 140 -12.50 6.05 9.46
N LYS A 141 -13.28 7.01 9.93
CA LYS A 141 -13.45 7.27 11.36
C LYS A 141 -14.04 6.07 12.08
N PHE A 142 -15.11 5.47 11.53
CA PHE A 142 -15.68 4.26 12.09
C PHE A 142 -14.64 3.13 12.17
N LEU A 143 -13.92 2.86 11.08
CA LEU A 143 -12.90 1.81 11.05
C LEU A 143 -11.80 2.06 12.08
N GLN A 144 -11.34 3.30 12.21
CA GLN A 144 -10.34 3.68 13.19
C GLN A 144 -10.82 3.40 14.62
N ASP A 145 -12.03 3.81 14.97
CA ASP A 145 -12.61 3.58 16.28
C ASP A 145 -12.87 2.09 16.55
N TYR A 146 -13.14 1.30 15.50
CA TYR A 146 -13.46 -0.11 15.58
C TYR A 146 -12.24 -1.01 15.77
N CYS A 147 -11.12 -0.73 15.07
CA CYS A 147 -9.99 -1.65 15.03
C CYS A 147 -8.63 -1.06 15.47
N GLN A 148 -8.53 0.25 15.73
CA GLN A 148 -7.27 0.83 16.16
C GLN A 148 -6.93 0.40 17.59
N VAL A 149 -5.77 -0.20 17.76
CA VAL A 149 -5.20 -0.55 19.06
C VAL A 149 -3.90 0.21 19.27
N VAL A 150 -3.80 0.90 20.39
CA VAL A 150 -2.56 1.57 20.79
C VAL A 150 -1.85 0.67 21.82
N PRO A 151 -0.67 0.12 21.50
CA PRO A 151 0.07 -0.72 22.44
C PRO A 151 0.49 0.11 23.66
N LYS A 152 0.43 -0.49 24.85
CA LYS A 152 0.85 0.19 26.10
C LYS A 152 2.33 0.55 26.11
N LYS A 153 3.16 -0.24 25.43
CA LYS A 153 4.60 -0.03 25.23
C LYS A 153 4.98 -0.51 23.84
N ALA A 154 5.91 0.18 23.21
CA ALA A 154 6.57 -0.31 22.01
C ALA A 154 7.37 -1.59 22.34
N ALA A 155 7.35 -2.54 21.43
CA ALA A 155 7.94 -3.85 21.60
C ALA A 155 9.41 -3.89 21.14
N ASP A 156 10.25 -4.66 21.85
CA ASP A 156 11.60 -4.97 21.39
C ASP A 156 11.57 -5.95 20.20
N ILE A 157 10.57 -6.83 20.19
CA ILE A 157 10.31 -7.81 19.13
C ILE A 157 8.83 -7.72 18.75
N ALA A 158 8.53 -7.48 17.49
CA ALA A 158 7.17 -7.46 16.97
C ALA A 158 6.99 -8.59 15.94
N ILE A 159 5.96 -9.40 16.10
CA ILE A 159 5.60 -10.50 15.18
C ILE A 159 4.36 -10.09 14.42
N SER A 160 4.42 -10.15 13.11
CA SER A 160 3.29 -9.83 12.24
C SER A 160 3.10 -10.86 11.13
N THR A 161 1.89 -10.90 10.62
CA THR A 161 1.53 -11.68 9.42
C THR A 161 0.88 -10.77 8.40
N ASN A 162 0.66 -11.28 7.18
CA ASN A 162 -0.12 -10.56 6.17
C ASN A 162 -1.56 -11.11 6.04
N GLY A 163 -2.07 -11.82 7.05
CA GLY A 163 -3.44 -12.30 7.13
C GLY A 163 -3.76 -13.55 6.33
N GLY A 164 -2.74 -14.27 5.81
CA GLY A 164 -2.94 -15.49 5.02
C GLY A 164 -3.27 -15.22 3.54
N TYR A 165 -3.50 -16.30 2.79
CA TYR A 165 -3.77 -16.23 1.35
C TYR A 165 -5.09 -15.48 1.04
N PRO A 166 -5.13 -14.61 0.01
CA PRO A 166 -4.06 -14.32 -0.96
C PRO A 166 -3.10 -13.17 -0.55
N LEU A 167 -3.27 -12.57 0.61
CA LEU A 167 -2.52 -11.38 1.02
C LEU A 167 -1.06 -11.68 1.38
N ASP A 168 -0.72 -12.93 1.71
CA ASP A 168 0.63 -13.39 2.04
C ASP A 168 1.29 -14.18 0.90
N GLN A 169 0.76 -14.07 -0.31
CA GLN A 169 1.21 -14.88 -1.44
C GLN A 169 2.65 -14.59 -1.88
N ASN A 170 3.19 -13.39 -1.61
CA ASN A 170 4.55 -13.02 -2.00
C ASN A 170 5.18 -11.96 -1.08
N MET A 171 6.49 -11.76 -1.23
CA MET A 171 7.25 -10.82 -0.40
C MET A 171 6.84 -9.36 -0.63
N TYR A 172 6.49 -8.97 -1.85
CA TYR A 172 5.98 -7.64 -2.17
C TYR A 172 4.75 -7.29 -1.32
N GLN A 173 3.78 -8.21 -1.23
CA GLN A 173 2.60 -8.00 -0.39
C GLN A 173 2.92 -7.98 1.11
N SER A 174 3.94 -8.74 1.53
CA SER A 174 4.33 -8.86 2.95
C SER A 174 4.86 -7.56 3.56
N VAL A 175 5.31 -6.60 2.75
CA VAL A 175 5.70 -5.25 3.20
C VAL A 175 4.56 -4.59 3.98
N LYS A 176 3.31 -4.85 3.62
CA LYS A 176 2.13 -4.32 4.33
C LYS A 176 2.07 -4.81 5.78
N GLY A 177 2.29 -6.12 5.99
CA GLY A 177 2.35 -6.71 7.33
C GLY A 177 3.54 -6.18 8.15
N MET A 178 4.69 -5.92 7.50
CA MET A 178 5.84 -5.33 8.16
C MET A 178 5.57 -3.89 8.64
N THR A 179 4.82 -3.08 7.88
CA THR A 179 4.45 -1.73 8.33
C THR A 179 3.57 -1.75 9.58
N ALA A 180 2.77 -2.79 9.78
CA ALA A 180 1.99 -2.98 11.00
C ALA A 180 2.91 -3.34 12.19
N ALA A 181 3.90 -4.21 11.99
CA ALA A 181 4.91 -4.55 13.00
C ALA A 181 5.77 -3.32 13.37
N GLU A 182 6.24 -2.56 12.35
CA GLU A 182 6.97 -1.30 12.53
C GLU A 182 6.23 -0.34 13.48
N ALA A 183 4.93 -0.17 13.29
CA ALA A 183 4.11 0.73 14.10
C ALA A 183 4.02 0.32 15.59
N ALA A 184 4.29 -0.94 15.91
CA ALA A 184 4.26 -1.48 17.27
C ALA A 184 5.64 -1.69 17.90
N ALA A 185 6.70 -1.60 17.11
CA ALA A 185 8.09 -1.81 17.56
C ALA A 185 8.73 -0.53 18.09
N LYS A 186 9.75 -0.69 18.94
CA LYS A 186 10.68 0.38 19.29
C LYS A 186 11.56 0.69 18.09
N ASP A 187 12.16 1.89 18.07
CA ASP A 187 13.32 2.14 17.23
C ASP A 187 14.36 1.05 17.50
N ASP A 188 14.98 0.50 16.46
CA ASP A 188 15.90 -0.64 16.53
C ASP A 188 15.24 -2.00 16.91
N GLY A 189 13.93 -2.08 17.06
CA GLY A 189 13.19 -3.32 17.30
C GLY A 189 13.41 -4.37 16.21
N ILE A 190 13.20 -5.64 16.53
CA ILE A 190 13.27 -6.74 15.56
C ILE A 190 11.86 -7.09 15.11
N LEU A 191 11.67 -7.17 13.79
CA LEU A 191 10.40 -7.56 13.19
C LEU A 191 10.49 -9.02 12.72
N ILE A 192 9.57 -9.86 13.15
CA ILE A 192 9.41 -11.21 12.64
C ILE A 192 8.21 -11.22 11.70
N MET A 193 8.46 -11.41 10.42
CA MET A 193 7.41 -11.47 9.40
C MET A 193 7.07 -12.90 9.04
N VAL A 194 5.85 -13.33 9.38
CA VAL A 194 5.34 -14.68 9.08
C VAL A 194 4.43 -14.59 7.87
N SER A 195 4.88 -15.08 6.72
CA SER A 195 4.19 -14.98 5.44
C SER A 195 4.58 -16.14 4.55
N ASN A 196 3.62 -16.80 3.93
CA ASN A 196 3.93 -17.99 3.11
C ASN A 196 4.83 -17.64 1.92
N CYS A 197 4.55 -16.57 1.19
CA CYS A 197 5.30 -16.14 0.01
C CYS A 197 5.42 -17.21 -1.07
N GLY A 198 4.36 -18.04 -1.29
CA GLY A 198 4.37 -19.14 -2.26
C GLY A 198 4.57 -18.71 -3.72
N ASP A 199 4.26 -17.46 -4.07
CA ASP A 199 4.52 -16.87 -5.39
C ASP A 199 5.86 -16.07 -5.43
N GLY A 200 6.77 -16.34 -4.49
CA GLY A 200 8.11 -15.75 -4.46
C GLY A 200 8.14 -14.26 -4.13
N HIS A 201 8.88 -13.48 -4.92
CA HIS A 201 9.11 -12.05 -4.65
C HIS A 201 7.92 -11.14 -4.99
N GLY A 202 7.08 -11.51 -5.97
CA GLY A 202 5.87 -10.80 -6.35
C GLY A 202 6.06 -9.56 -7.25
N GLY A 203 7.30 -9.17 -7.55
CA GLY A 203 7.64 -8.07 -8.46
C GLY A 203 9.11 -8.07 -8.81
N GLU A 204 9.44 -8.10 -10.11
CA GLU A 204 10.83 -8.13 -10.58
C GLU A 204 11.60 -6.89 -10.14
N GLY A 205 10.99 -5.71 -10.28
CA GLY A 205 11.61 -4.44 -9.86
C GLY A 205 11.91 -4.39 -8.36
N PHE A 206 11.05 -4.99 -7.54
CA PHE A 206 11.24 -5.12 -6.10
C PHE A 206 12.40 -6.06 -5.77
N TYR A 207 12.45 -7.22 -6.41
CA TYR A 207 13.52 -8.22 -6.21
C TYR A 207 14.89 -7.68 -6.62
N GLU A 208 15.02 -7.19 -7.87
CA GLU A 208 16.28 -6.69 -8.40
C GLU A 208 16.81 -5.49 -7.61
N ALA A 209 15.92 -4.58 -7.17
CA ALA A 209 16.34 -3.43 -6.39
C ALA A 209 16.97 -3.84 -5.06
N LEU A 210 16.35 -4.76 -4.32
CA LEU A 210 16.86 -5.21 -3.02
C LEU A 210 18.07 -6.13 -3.14
N LYS A 211 18.09 -7.05 -4.12
CA LYS A 211 19.18 -7.98 -4.34
C LYS A 211 20.48 -7.28 -4.72
N ASN A 212 20.40 -6.23 -5.55
CA ASN A 212 21.57 -5.57 -6.11
C ASN A 212 22.02 -4.34 -5.32
N CYS A 213 21.32 -3.94 -4.26
CA CYS A 213 21.73 -2.79 -3.47
C CYS A 213 22.92 -3.14 -2.54
N SER A 214 23.81 -2.15 -2.35
CA SER A 214 24.92 -2.27 -1.39
C SER A 214 24.42 -2.24 0.05
N SER A 215 23.39 -1.43 0.30
CA SER A 215 22.67 -1.35 1.57
C SER A 215 21.29 -0.73 1.35
N PRO A 216 20.32 -0.95 2.29
CA PRO A 216 19.03 -0.25 2.25
C PRO A 216 19.17 1.27 2.26
N ALA A 217 20.17 1.82 2.93
CA ALA A 217 20.42 3.27 3.00
C ALA A 217 20.92 3.82 1.65
N ASP A 218 21.82 3.13 0.96
CA ASP A 218 22.29 3.53 -0.37
C ASP A 218 21.14 3.49 -1.38
N LEU A 219 20.36 2.41 -1.38
CA LEU A 219 19.19 2.30 -2.26
C LEU A 219 18.17 3.43 -1.96
N MET A 220 17.89 3.73 -0.70
CA MET A 220 17.03 4.85 -0.31
C MET A 220 17.57 6.18 -0.85
N ALA A 221 18.88 6.43 -0.72
CA ALA A 221 19.50 7.65 -1.22
C ALA A 221 19.41 7.78 -2.75
N GLU A 222 19.42 6.67 -3.48
CA GLU A 222 19.20 6.67 -4.94
C GLU A 222 17.71 6.93 -5.27
N ILE A 223 16.79 6.27 -4.58
CA ILE A 223 15.35 6.45 -4.79
C ILE A 223 14.93 7.92 -4.58
N LEU A 224 15.44 8.56 -3.54
CA LEU A 224 15.10 9.96 -3.21
C LEU A 224 15.58 10.97 -4.26
N LYS A 225 16.52 10.59 -5.12
CA LYS A 225 16.98 11.41 -6.26
C LYS A 225 16.10 11.28 -7.50
N VAL A 226 15.21 10.26 -7.54
CA VAL A 226 14.37 10.01 -8.72
C VAL A 226 13.31 11.11 -8.83
N PRO A 227 13.27 11.87 -9.94
CA PRO A 227 12.23 12.86 -10.19
C PRO A 227 10.84 12.21 -10.26
N GLN A 228 9.81 12.98 -9.92
CA GLN A 228 8.43 12.51 -9.87
C GLN A 228 7.98 11.86 -11.20
N ASP A 229 8.32 12.45 -12.32
CA ASP A 229 7.98 11.99 -13.66
C ASP A 229 8.80 10.78 -14.15
N GLN A 230 9.81 10.37 -13.36
CA GLN A 230 10.67 9.22 -13.61
C GLN A 230 10.47 8.09 -12.58
N THR A 231 9.43 8.19 -11.75
CA THR A 231 9.09 7.14 -10.78
C THR A 231 8.92 5.80 -11.50
N LYS A 232 9.60 4.77 -11.00
CA LYS A 232 9.54 3.43 -11.58
C LYS A 232 8.39 2.61 -10.99
N PRO A 233 7.84 1.64 -11.72
CA PRO A 233 6.94 0.64 -11.12
C PRO A 233 7.59 -0.01 -9.90
N ASP A 234 6.77 -0.33 -8.91
CA ASP A 234 7.16 -0.97 -7.64
C ASP A 234 8.10 -0.14 -6.74
N GLN A 235 8.55 1.05 -7.18
CA GLN A 235 9.49 1.89 -6.43
C GLN A 235 9.01 2.19 -5.01
N TRP A 236 7.72 2.46 -4.83
CA TRP A 236 7.14 2.73 -3.51
C TRP A 236 7.28 1.53 -2.55
N GLU A 237 7.23 0.31 -3.06
CA GLU A 237 7.29 -0.89 -2.22
C GLU A 237 8.71 -1.12 -1.70
N TYR A 238 9.73 -1.11 -2.57
CA TYR A 238 11.11 -1.27 -2.10
C TYR A 238 11.61 -0.03 -1.35
N GLN A 239 11.06 1.16 -1.59
CA GLN A 239 11.33 2.35 -0.78
C GLN A 239 10.83 2.17 0.66
N ILE A 240 9.59 1.68 0.83
CA ILE A 240 9.03 1.39 2.16
C ILE A 240 9.83 0.26 2.84
N GLN A 241 10.20 -0.77 2.08
CA GLN A 241 11.04 -1.86 2.59
C GLN A 241 12.39 -1.34 3.07
N CYS A 242 13.06 -0.47 2.32
CA CYS A 242 14.32 0.16 2.74
C CYS A 242 14.15 0.97 4.04
N ARG A 243 13.08 1.76 4.15
CA ARG A 243 12.77 2.50 5.37
C ARG A 243 12.70 1.59 6.59
N ILE A 244 12.01 0.46 6.46
CA ILE A 244 11.89 -0.54 7.53
C ILE A 244 13.26 -1.14 7.85
N LEU A 245 14.03 -1.56 6.85
CA LEU A 245 15.34 -2.18 7.03
C LEU A 245 16.42 -1.23 7.58
N MET A 246 16.25 0.08 7.41
CA MET A 246 17.14 1.09 7.99
C MET A 246 16.93 1.27 9.49
N GLN A 247 15.77 0.89 10.02
CA GLN A 247 15.39 1.05 11.43
C GLN A 247 15.28 -0.26 12.17
N HIS A 248 15.02 -1.37 11.47
CA HIS A 248 14.68 -2.65 12.06
C HIS A 248 15.40 -3.78 11.36
N LYS A 249 15.81 -4.78 12.11
CA LYS A 249 16.13 -6.09 11.56
C LYS A 249 14.84 -6.84 11.27
N VAL A 250 14.74 -7.44 10.09
CA VAL A 250 13.59 -8.27 9.69
C VAL A 250 14.03 -9.73 9.61
N ILE A 251 13.30 -10.60 10.28
CA ILE A 251 13.45 -12.06 10.19
C ILE A 251 12.18 -12.61 9.52
N TYR A 252 12.36 -13.29 8.40
CA TYR A 252 11.26 -13.96 7.69
C TYR A 252 11.06 -15.39 8.17
N VAL A 253 9.80 -15.77 8.34
CA VAL A 253 9.34 -17.16 8.39
C VAL A 253 8.45 -17.39 7.18
N MET A 254 8.89 -18.19 6.23
CA MET A 254 8.25 -18.35 4.93
C MET A 254 8.40 -19.80 4.40
N CYS A 255 7.75 -20.09 3.27
CA CYS A 255 7.89 -21.41 2.64
C CYS A 255 9.36 -21.70 2.29
N GLU A 256 9.75 -22.96 2.34
CA GLU A 256 11.13 -23.40 2.14
C GLU A 256 11.65 -23.05 0.74
N GLU A 257 10.80 -23.18 -0.27
CA GLU A 257 11.14 -23.01 -1.69
C GLU A 257 11.78 -21.64 -1.99
N HIS A 258 11.35 -20.57 -1.30
CA HIS A 258 11.78 -19.20 -1.59
C HIS A 258 12.74 -18.60 -0.55
N ARG A 259 13.19 -19.37 0.45
CA ARG A 259 14.13 -18.87 1.49
C ARG A 259 15.44 -18.37 0.91
N LYS A 260 16.00 -19.09 -0.07
CA LYS A 260 17.24 -18.66 -0.73
C LYS A 260 17.07 -17.31 -1.43
N MET A 261 15.96 -17.11 -2.11
CA MET A 261 15.62 -15.84 -2.76
C MET A 261 15.54 -14.69 -1.74
N ALA A 262 14.89 -14.90 -0.60
CA ALA A 262 14.84 -13.91 0.47
C ALA A 262 16.23 -13.57 1.03
N GLN A 263 17.12 -14.57 1.18
CA GLN A 263 18.50 -14.37 1.59
C GLN A 263 19.31 -13.57 0.55
N GLU A 264 19.09 -13.81 -0.75
CA GLU A 264 19.69 -13.02 -1.84
C GLU A 264 19.26 -11.55 -1.81
N MET A 265 18.06 -11.27 -1.30
CA MET A 265 17.55 -9.91 -1.07
C MET A 265 18.04 -9.30 0.26
N GLY A 266 18.92 -9.95 0.98
CA GLY A 266 19.51 -9.47 2.23
C GLY A 266 18.69 -9.75 3.49
N PHE A 267 17.64 -10.57 3.43
CA PHE A 267 16.84 -10.90 4.60
C PHE A 267 17.44 -12.07 5.42
N THR A 268 17.24 -11.99 6.73
CA THR A 268 17.43 -13.15 7.62
C THR A 268 16.19 -14.04 7.53
N VAL A 269 16.39 -15.35 7.44
CA VAL A 269 15.30 -16.34 7.32
C VAL A 269 15.42 -17.37 8.43
N ALA A 270 14.30 -17.71 9.06
CA ALA A 270 14.17 -18.77 10.05
C ALA A 270 13.24 -19.88 9.53
N ASN A 271 13.39 -21.10 10.07
CA ASN A 271 12.59 -22.25 9.67
C ASN A 271 11.17 -22.20 10.21
N ASP A 272 11.02 -21.64 11.41
CA ASP A 272 9.72 -21.44 12.07
C ASP A 272 9.76 -20.23 13.02
N VAL A 273 8.61 -19.93 13.62
CA VAL A 273 8.44 -18.78 14.51
C VAL A 273 9.26 -18.91 15.79
N ASN A 274 9.48 -20.15 16.31
CA ASN A 274 10.26 -20.34 17.53
C ASN A 274 11.74 -20.05 17.28
N GLU A 275 12.29 -20.56 16.16
CA GLU A 275 13.65 -20.23 15.75
C GLU A 275 13.83 -18.72 15.53
N ALA A 276 12.89 -18.08 14.82
CA ALA A 276 12.93 -16.64 14.61
C ALA A 276 12.94 -15.87 15.93
N LEU A 277 12.12 -16.29 16.90
CA LEU A 277 12.05 -15.69 18.22
C LEU A 277 13.35 -15.91 19.02
N GLU A 278 13.93 -17.12 18.98
CA GLU A 278 15.21 -17.39 19.62
C GLU A 278 16.34 -16.53 19.03
N MET A 279 16.36 -16.37 17.70
CA MET A 279 17.31 -15.47 17.01
C MET A 279 17.15 -14.04 17.48
N ALA A 280 15.90 -13.54 17.53
CA ALA A 280 15.57 -12.20 17.95
C ALA A 280 15.95 -11.93 19.43
N ILE A 281 15.70 -12.89 20.35
CA ILE A 281 16.04 -12.77 21.77
C ILE A 281 17.56 -12.74 21.98
N LYS A 282 18.33 -13.47 21.18
CA LYS A 282 19.80 -13.45 21.30
C LYS A 282 20.44 -12.13 20.87
N GLU A 283 19.73 -11.32 20.09
CA GLU A 283 20.22 -10.02 19.61
C GLU A 283 19.78 -8.85 20.49
N LYS A 284 18.79 -9.05 21.37
CA LYS A 284 18.30 -8.06 22.34
C LYS A 284 18.81 -8.33 23.74
#